data_25d1060e8f95983b1beef8848d38b1d6
#
_entry.id   25d1060e8f95983b1beef8848d38b1d6
#
_cell.length_a   1.000
_cell.length_b   1.000
_cell.length_c   1.000
_cell.angle_alpha   90.00
_cell.angle_beta   90.00
_cell.angle_gamma   90.00
#
_symmetry.space_group_name_H-M   'P 1'
#
loop_
_entity.id
_entity.type
_entity.pdbx_description
1 polymer ?
#
loop_
_entity_poly.entity_id
_entity_poly.type
_entity_poly.pdbx_seq_one_letter_code
_entity_poly.pdbx_strand_id
1 'polypeptide(L)'
;HGYGILGLIIEAVTGEHYRDWIMREIVGPAGLAETYADIGLMAEGTLAKGHSTRLPFGKRLVIPGDAATADLASATGFVSTAADLARFFSQLAPASPAGLLAAGSRRDMTRRHWRDNESTLERYYGLGTISGSLGGWDWFGHSGSFAGTLSRTAVFPAQDLAISVLTNAIDGPAQAFVDGIGHILKAFEKGGAPNEEVADWAGRWWTLWGAVDLVPVGNKVLASPPVLNPPLSEVSEITVTGLDAGLITRAPGFNQAGEAASRVRDAEGEIAEIWLGGVRLIGEFAFAEEAASRYGG
;
A
#
# COMPACT_ATOMS: atom_id res chain seq x y z
N HIS A 1 7.40 -10.73 24.04
CA HIS A 1 8.05 -10.58 25.36
C HIS A 1 9.39 -9.83 25.26
N GLY A 2 10.25 -10.06 24.25
CA GLY A 2 11.57 -9.42 24.15
C GLY A 2 11.52 -7.89 24.20
N TYR A 3 10.64 -7.27 23.42
CA TYR A 3 10.48 -5.80 23.45
C TYR A 3 9.87 -5.30 24.77
N GLY A 4 9.00 -6.08 25.45
CA GLY A 4 8.54 -5.76 26.80
C GLY A 4 9.69 -5.69 27.80
N ILE A 5 10.60 -6.65 27.75
CA ILE A 5 11.81 -6.65 28.59
C ILE A 5 12.70 -5.43 28.29
N LEU A 6 12.87 -5.06 27.01
CA LEU A 6 13.62 -3.85 26.63
C LEU A 6 13.01 -2.59 27.23
N GLY A 7 11.68 -2.47 27.28
CA GLY A 7 10.99 -1.38 27.97
C GLY A 7 11.35 -1.31 29.46
N LEU A 8 11.28 -2.43 30.16
CA LEU A 8 11.67 -2.51 31.58
C LEU A 8 13.16 -2.19 31.81
N ILE A 9 14.03 -2.55 30.86
CA ILE A 9 15.46 -2.17 30.92
C ILE A 9 15.61 -0.65 30.80
N ILE A 10 14.87 0.00 29.89
CA ILE A 10 14.87 1.46 29.76
C ILE A 10 14.43 2.09 31.09
N GLU A 11 13.36 1.64 31.72
CA GLU A 11 12.90 2.15 33.01
C GLU A 11 13.97 1.95 34.10
N ALA A 12 14.58 0.77 34.16
CA ALA A 12 15.61 0.47 35.17
C ALA A 12 16.86 1.35 34.99
N VAL A 13 17.24 1.67 33.78
CA VAL A 13 18.45 2.48 33.46
C VAL A 13 18.17 3.98 33.63
N THR A 14 16.99 4.44 33.25
CA THR A 14 16.65 5.87 33.25
C THR A 14 16.02 6.34 34.58
N GLY A 15 15.38 5.43 35.32
CA GLY A 15 14.59 5.75 36.49
C GLY A 15 13.24 6.39 36.16
N GLU A 16 12.80 6.36 34.91
CA GLU A 16 11.57 6.95 34.40
C GLU A 16 10.66 5.89 33.78
N HIS A 17 9.35 6.11 33.75
CA HIS A 17 8.45 5.23 33.01
C HIS A 17 8.76 5.26 31.52
N TYR A 18 8.78 4.07 30.89
CA TYR A 18 9.07 3.89 29.45
C TYR A 18 8.25 4.86 28.59
N ARG A 19 6.95 5.00 28.86
CA ARG A 19 6.05 5.85 28.10
C ARG A 19 6.45 7.31 28.10
N ASP A 20 6.84 7.84 29.26
CA ASP A 20 7.25 9.25 29.41
C ASP A 20 8.60 9.48 28.73
N TRP A 21 9.53 8.55 28.94
CA TRP A 21 10.86 8.60 28.33
C TRP A 21 10.76 8.60 26.80
N ILE A 22 10.01 7.65 26.21
CA ILE A 22 9.90 7.49 24.76
C ILE A 22 9.18 8.68 24.09
N MET A 23 8.19 9.26 24.78
CA MET A 23 7.50 10.46 24.31
C MET A 23 8.46 11.66 24.23
N ARG A 24 9.32 11.83 25.24
CA ARG A 24 10.28 12.93 25.31
C ARG A 24 11.48 12.73 24.39
N GLU A 25 12.06 11.54 24.34
CA GLU A 25 13.33 11.30 23.65
C GLU A 25 13.17 10.89 22.18
N ILE A 26 12.03 10.34 21.80
CA ILE A 26 11.81 9.83 20.46
C ILE A 26 10.63 10.51 19.76
N VAL A 27 9.43 10.45 20.34
CA VAL A 27 8.20 10.93 19.66
C VAL A 27 8.25 12.44 19.41
N GLY A 28 8.58 13.22 20.44
CA GLY A 28 8.72 14.66 20.34
C GLY A 28 9.80 15.08 19.34
N PRO A 29 11.06 14.66 19.52
CA PRO A 29 12.16 15.00 18.61
C PRO A 29 11.96 14.53 17.16
N ALA A 30 11.24 13.41 16.95
CA ALA A 30 10.89 12.94 15.61
C ALA A 30 9.77 13.77 14.96
N GLY A 31 9.12 14.66 15.69
CA GLY A 31 8.02 15.50 15.20
C GLY A 31 6.76 14.70 14.88
N LEU A 32 6.46 13.67 15.69
CA LEU A 32 5.29 12.80 15.53
C LEU A 32 4.13 13.35 16.36
N ALA A 33 3.37 14.25 15.77
CA ALA A 33 2.36 15.04 16.50
C ALA A 33 1.12 14.23 16.93
N GLU A 34 0.86 13.10 16.24
CA GLU A 34 -0.31 12.24 16.47
C GLU A 34 0.09 10.83 16.90
N THR A 35 1.27 10.70 17.53
CA THR A 35 1.82 9.42 18.02
C THR A 35 1.94 9.42 19.52
N TYR A 36 1.47 8.37 20.15
CA TYR A 36 1.49 8.18 21.59
C TYR A 36 2.06 6.79 21.94
N ALA A 37 2.85 6.71 22.99
CA ALA A 37 3.49 5.47 23.40
C ALA A 37 2.50 4.45 23.99
N ASP A 38 1.32 4.89 24.41
CA ASP A 38 0.21 4.05 24.83
C ASP A 38 -1.10 4.83 24.77
N ILE A 39 -2.22 4.14 24.64
CA ILE A 39 -3.56 4.72 24.52
C ILE A 39 -3.92 5.64 25.69
N GLY A 40 -3.46 5.31 26.89
CA GLY A 40 -3.68 6.12 28.10
C GLY A 40 -3.13 7.54 28.04
N LEU A 41 -2.30 7.88 27.05
CA LEU A 41 -1.76 9.22 26.80
C LEU A 41 -2.58 10.03 25.79
N MET A 42 -3.57 9.42 25.16
CA MET A 42 -4.39 10.07 24.14
C MET A 42 -5.58 10.83 24.77
N ALA A 43 -6.03 11.87 24.08
CA ALA A 43 -7.34 12.47 24.34
C ALA A 43 -8.47 11.52 23.91
N GLU A 44 -9.57 11.54 24.64
CA GLU A 44 -10.74 10.72 24.31
C GLU A 44 -11.27 10.99 22.88
N GLY A 45 -11.75 9.95 22.22
CA GLY A 45 -12.51 10.03 20.96
C GLY A 45 -11.68 10.09 19.67
N THR A 46 -10.36 10.03 19.74
CA THR A 46 -9.48 10.09 18.55
C THR A 46 -9.08 8.73 17.98
N LEU A 47 -9.25 7.64 18.71
CA LEU A 47 -8.86 6.31 18.28
C LEU A 47 -9.88 5.68 17.35
N ALA A 48 -9.43 5.19 16.20
CA ALA A 48 -10.24 4.38 15.31
C ALA A 48 -10.59 3.03 15.99
N LYS A 49 -11.87 2.66 15.97
CA LYS A 49 -12.31 1.38 16.54
C LYS A 49 -11.84 0.21 15.69
N GLY A 50 -11.23 -0.78 16.32
CA GLY A 50 -10.83 -2.03 15.68
C GLY A 50 -12.03 -2.95 15.39
N HIS A 51 -11.89 -3.78 14.38
CA HIS A 51 -12.94 -4.69 13.95
C HIS A 51 -12.42 -6.12 13.78
N SER A 52 -13.32 -7.08 14.01
CA SER A 52 -13.07 -8.50 13.71
C SER A 52 -12.86 -8.74 12.21
N THR A 53 -12.48 -9.95 11.84
CA THR A 53 -12.63 -10.45 10.48
C THR A 53 -14.08 -10.31 10.03
N ARG A 54 -14.30 -10.30 8.71
CA ARG A 54 -15.64 -10.33 8.15
C ARG A 54 -16.29 -11.68 8.49
N LEU A 55 -17.30 -11.63 9.34
CA LEU A 55 -18.07 -12.80 9.73
C LEU A 55 -18.98 -13.27 8.58
N PRO A 56 -19.51 -14.51 8.63
CA PRO A 56 -20.62 -14.91 7.75
C PRO A 56 -21.72 -13.85 7.72
N PHE A 57 -22.33 -13.63 6.58
CA PHE A 57 -23.33 -12.58 6.31
C PHE A 57 -22.76 -11.14 6.26
N GLY A 58 -21.46 -10.97 6.09
CA GLY A 58 -20.84 -9.69 5.77
C GLY A 58 -20.68 -8.69 6.92
N LYS A 59 -20.97 -9.09 8.16
CA LYS A 59 -20.85 -8.23 9.34
C LYS A 59 -19.46 -8.29 9.96
N ARG A 60 -19.04 -7.20 10.60
CA ARG A 60 -17.87 -7.12 11.48
C ARG A 60 -18.30 -6.73 12.87
N LEU A 61 -17.66 -7.29 13.88
CA LEU A 61 -17.84 -6.88 15.27
C LEU A 61 -16.78 -5.81 15.61
N VAL A 62 -17.20 -4.78 16.34
CA VAL A 62 -16.25 -3.86 16.98
C VAL A 62 -15.52 -4.62 18.08
N ILE A 63 -14.19 -4.60 18.02
CA ILE A 63 -13.33 -5.19 19.05
C ILE A 63 -12.97 -4.07 20.04
N PRO A 64 -13.24 -4.18 21.31
CA PRO A 64 -12.72 -3.27 22.30
C PRO A 64 -11.18 -3.33 22.28
N GLY A 65 -10.54 -2.25 21.89
CA GLY A 65 -9.08 -2.16 21.74
C GLY A 65 -8.49 -0.94 22.43
N ASP A 66 -9.29 -0.30 23.27
CA ASP A 66 -8.98 0.93 23.98
C ASP A 66 -8.38 0.72 25.38
N ALA A 67 -7.93 -0.51 25.67
CA ALA A 67 -7.22 -0.80 26.91
C ALA A 67 -5.74 -0.44 26.79
N ALA A 68 -5.22 0.32 27.76
CA ALA A 68 -3.79 0.58 27.89
C ALA A 68 -3.00 -0.73 28.02
N THR A 69 -1.84 -0.76 27.35
CA THR A 69 -0.95 -1.94 27.37
C THR A 69 0.04 -1.94 28.53
N ALA A 70 0.16 -0.80 29.21
CA ALA A 70 0.96 -0.60 30.42
C ALA A 70 2.41 -1.11 30.26
N ASP A 71 2.81 -2.13 31.03
CA ASP A 71 4.16 -2.70 31.00
C ASP A 71 4.54 -3.36 29.67
N LEU A 72 3.57 -3.62 28.80
CA LEU A 72 3.79 -4.09 27.43
C LEU A 72 3.77 -2.98 26.38
N ALA A 73 3.69 -1.70 26.78
CA ALA A 73 3.65 -0.57 25.87
C ALA A 73 4.82 -0.56 24.86
N SER A 74 6.02 -0.95 25.31
CA SER A 74 7.21 -1.07 24.45
C SER A 74 7.12 -2.14 23.36
N ALA A 75 6.19 -3.10 23.51
CA ALA A 75 5.97 -4.16 22.53
C ALA A 75 4.75 -3.91 21.64
N THR A 76 3.70 -3.25 22.16
CA THR A 76 2.38 -3.20 21.49
C THR A 76 1.61 -1.90 21.69
N GLY A 77 2.14 -0.93 22.47
CA GLY A 77 1.37 0.20 22.98
C GLY A 77 1.15 1.34 21.99
N PHE A 78 2.05 1.51 21.02
CA PHE A 78 2.02 2.69 20.17
C PHE A 78 0.70 2.85 19.42
N VAL A 79 0.16 4.05 19.52
CA VAL A 79 -0.96 4.55 18.71
C VAL A 79 -0.44 5.66 17.82
N SER A 80 -0.77 5.63 16.53
CA SER A 80 -0.20 6.55 15.55
C SER A 80 -1.10 6.72 14.34
N THR A 81 -0.70 7.62 13.44
CA THR A 81 -1.28 7.80 12.11
C THR A 81 -0.34 7.26 11.03
N ALA A 82 -0.89 7.05 9.82
CA ALA A 82 -0.07 6.63 8.67
C ALA A 82 1.02 7.66 8.34
N ALA A 83 0.71 8.95 8.48
CA ALA A 83 1.65 10.04 8.23
C ALA A 83 2.82 10.03 9.22
N ASP A 84 2.55 9.89 10.51
CA ASP A 84 3.59 9.83 11.53
C ASP A 84 4.46 8.58 11.40
N LEU A 85 3.86 7.42 11.09
CA LEU A 85 4.64 6.19 10.84
C LEU A 85 5.53 6.33 9.61
N ALA A 86 5.02 6.87 8.50
CA ALA A 86 5.84 7.12 7.32
C ALA A 86 7.00 8.08 7.64
N ARG A 87 6.75 9.16 8.37
CA ARG A 87 7.76 10.11 8.84
C ARG A 87 8.81 9.45 9.73
N PHE A 88 8.39 8.68 10.73
CA PHE A 88 9.31 8.00 11.64
C PHE A 88 10.22 7.04 10.91
N PHE A 89 9.65 6.14 10.10
CA PHE A 89 10.44 5.16 9.37
C PHE A 89 11.34 5.80 8.31
N SER A 90 10.94 6.89 7.67
CA SER A 90 11.82 7.66 6.76
C SER A 90 13.06 8.20 7.47
N GLN A 91 12.93 8.63 8.74
CA GLN A 91 14.06 9.10 9.54
C GLN A 91 15.05 7.98 9.91
N LEU A 92 14.64 6.71 9.82
CA LEU A 92 15.53 5.56 9.99
C LEU A 92 16.31 5.21 8.72
N ALA A 93 15.98 5.80 7.56
CA ALA A 93 16.76 5.59 6.36
C ALA A 93 18.21 6.06 6.57
N PRO A 94 19.24 5.25 6.18
CA PRO A 94 20.64 5.59 6.42
C PRO A 94 21.07 6.96 5.87
N ALA A 95 20.51 7.36 4.73
CA ALA A 95 20.79 8.64 4.07
C ALA A 95 19.92 9.81 4.55
N SER A 96 18.92 9.57 5.42
CA SER A 96 18.02 10.64 5.89
C SER A 96 18.78 11.75 6.60
N PRO A 97 18.59 13.02 6.25
CA PRO A 97 19.21 14.16 6.94
C PRO A 97 18.61 14.41 8.33
N ALA A 98 17.37 13.99 8.57
CA ALA A 98 16.57 14.27 9.76
C ALA A 98 16.54 13.11 10.78
N GLY A 99 17.51 12.18 10.74
CA GLY A 99 17.46 11.00 11.62
C GLY A 99 17.80 11.32 13.08
N LEU A 100 17.02 10.79 14.02
CA LEU A 100 17.29 10.84 15.47
C LEU A 100 18.58 10.12 15.87
N LEU A 101 18.98 9.11 15.10
CA LEU A 101 20.15 8.31 15.34
C LEU A 101 21.28 8.67 14.35
N ALA A 102 22.52 8.46 14.75
CA ALA A 102 23.65 8.55 13.83
C ALA A 102 23.47 7.63 12.64
N ALA A 103 23.98 8.03 11.45
CA ALA A 103 23.85 7.24 10.23
C ALA A 103 24.41 5.82 10.35
N GLY A 104 25.44 5.61 11.17
CA GLY A 104 25.98 4.28 11.50
C GLY A 104 24.97 3.41 12.22
N SER A 105 24.31 3.93 13.24
CA SER A 105 23.28 3.20 14.01
C SER A 105 22.05 2.87 13.13
N ARG A 106 21.64 3.81 12.25
CA ARG A 106 20.54 3.57 11.31
C ARG A 106 20.88 2.48 10.31
N ARG A 107 22.11 2.44 9.77
CA ARG A 107 22.59 1.34 8.94
C ARG A 107 22.56 0.02 9.66
N ASP A 108 22.96 0.00 10.94
CA ASP A 108 22.93 -1.22 11.74
C ASP A 108 21.49 -1.69 12.02
N MET A 109 20.59 -0.77 12.37
CA MET A 109 19.17 -1.10 12.59
C MET A 109 18.49 -1.70 11.35
N THR A 110 18.78 -1.19 10.17
CA THR A 110 18.13 -1.60 8.92
C THR A 110 18.87 -2.73 8.18
N ARG A 111 20.03 -3.15 8.70
CA ARG A 111 20.81 -4.25 8.12
C ARG A 111 20.06 -5.57 8.23
N ARG A 112 20.24 -6.46 7.25
CA ARG A 112 19.71 -7.83 7.20
C ARG A 112 20.49 -8.72 8.18
N HIS A 113 20.11 -8.71 9.48
CA HIS A 113 20.79 -9.48 10.50
C HIS A 113 20.39 -10.95 10.47
N TRP A 114 19.09 -11.22 10.38
CA TRP A 114 18.55 -12.58 10.43
C TRP A 114 17.60 -12.80 9.27
N ARG A 115 17.76 -13.92 8.57
CA ARG A 115 16.82 -14.35 7.57
C ARG A 115 15.58 -14.93 8.24
N ASP A 116 14.41 -14.58 7.74
CA ASP A 116 13.16 -15.24 8.12
C ASP A 116 13.03 -16.57 7.36
N ASN A 117 13.40 -17.67 8.02
CA ASN A 117 13.39 -19.00 7.42
C ASN A 117 11.97 -19.59 7.30
N GLU A 118 10.98 -19.00 7.98
CA GLU A 118 9.58 -19.39 7.90
C GLU A 118 8.88 -18.74 6.67
N SER A 119 9.50 -17.72 6.08
CA SER A 119 8.98 -17.05 4.88
C SER A 119 9.49 -17.68 3.61
N THR A 120 8.59 -17.91 2.64
CA THR A 120 8.94 -18.28 1.27
C THR A 120 9.46 -17.08 0.46
N LEU A 121 9.21 -15.87 0.93
CA LEU A 121 9.74 -14.63 0.35
C LEU A 121 11.11 -14.33 0.93
N GLU A 122 11.92 -13.60 0.18
CA GLU A 122 13.19 -13.07 0.68
C GLU A 122 12.90 -11.96 1.71
N ARG A 123 12.96 -12.34 2.99
CA ARG A 123 12.61 -11.50 4.12
C ARG A 123 13.65 -11.63 5.22
N TYR A 124 14.02 -10.50 5.81
CA TYR A 124 15.01 -10.42 6.88
C TYR A 124 14.50 -9.58 8.04
N TYR A 125 15.06 -9.82 9.23
CA TYR A 125 14.85 -9.02 10.41
C TYR A 125 16.15 -8.30 10.80
N GLY A 126 16.02 -7.02 11.15
CA GLY A 126 17.10 -6.16 11.66
C GLY A 126 16.91 -5.88 13.15
N LEU A 127 17.35 -4.72 13.62
CA LEU A 127 17.11 -4.28 15.00
C LEU A 127 15.78 -3.47 15.02
N GLY A 128 14.66 -4.19 15.17
CA GLY A 128 13.33 -3.59 15.13
C GLY A 128 12.81 -3.26 13.74
N THR A 129 13.42 -3.78 12.69
CA THR A 129 12.98 -3.58 11.31
C THR A 129 12.86 -4.91 10.57
N ILE A 130 11.90 -5.00 9.67
CA ILE A 130 11.77 -6.06 8.66
C ILE A 130 12.26 -5.48 7.35
N SER A 131 12.94 -6.27 6.53
CA SER A 131 13.38 -5.85 5.20
C SER A 131 13.21 -6.94 4.17
N GLY A 132 13.13 -6.54 2.90
CA GLY A 132 12.97 -7.42 1.75
C GLY A 132 13.14 -6.66 0.45
N SER A 133 12.65 -7.26 -0.65
CA SER A 133 12.63 -6.63 -1.96
C SER A 133 11.24 -6.73 -2.59
N LEU A 134 10.82 -5.69 -3.29
CA LEU A 134 9.56 -5.61 -4.03
C LEU A 134 9.88 -5.34 -5.51
N GLY A 135 9.88 -6.39 -6.31
CA GLY A 135 10.20 -6.27 -7.74
C GLY A 135 11.56 -5.62 -8.03
N GLY A 136 12.55 -5.82 -7.16
CA GLY A 136 13.89 -5.23 -7.26
C GLY A 136 14.07 -3.90 -6.51
N TRP A 137 13.04 -3.36 -5.88
CA TRP A 137 13.16 -2.26 -4.94
C TRP A 137 13.38 -2.80 -3.53
N ASP A 138 14.54 -2.58 -2.96
CA ASP A 138 14.83 -2.95 -1.57
C ASP A 138 14.06 -2.02 -0.63
N TRP A 139 13.43 -2.61 0.39
CA TRP A 139 12.70 -1.88 1.41
C TRP A 139 13.05 -2.36 2.81
N PHE A 140 12.83 -1.49 3.78
CA PHE A 140 12.73 -1.84 5.20
C PHE A 140 11.52 -1.16 5.84
N GLY A 141 11.07 -1.67 6.98
CA GLY A 141 9.92 -1.14 7.71
C GLY A 141 9.48 -2.10 8.80
N HIS A 142 8.19 -2.09 9.13
CA HIS A 142 7.62 -3.06 10.04
C HIS A 142 6.11 -3.23 9.77
N SER A 143 5.55 -4.32 10.29
CA SER A 143 4.10 -4.55 10.34
C SER A 143 3.63 -4.59 11.79
N GLY A 144 2.37 -4.28 12.03
CA GLY A 144 1.74 -4.39 13.32
C GLY A 144 0.40 -5.11 13.24
N SER A 145 0.07 -5.83 14.29
CA SER A 145 -1.23 -6.44 14.49
C SER A 145 -1.61 -6.30 15.96
N PHE A 146 -2.74 -5.67 16.21
CA PHE A 146 -3.28 -5.51 17.55
C PHE A 146 -4.81 -5.48 17.48
N ALA A 147 -5.48 -5.76 18.56
CA ALA A 147 -6.94 -5.83 18.75
C ALA A 147 -7.79 -5.16 17.63
N GLY A 148 -8.03 -5.87 16.54
CA GLY A 148 -8.88 -5.40 15.44
C GLY A 148 -8.22 -4.43 14.46
N THR A 149 -6.89 -4.28 14.49
CA THR A 149 -6.14 -3.39 13.60
C THR A 149 -4.95 -4.09 12.97
N LEU A 150 -4.58 -3.68 11.77
CA LEU A 150 -3.33 -4.07 11.10
C LEU A 150 -2.63 -2.85 10.56
N SER A 151 -1.31 -2.87 10.60
CA SER A 151 -0.48 -1.83 9.99
C SER A 151 0.65 -2.42 9.16
N ARG A 152 1.07 -1.67 8.16
CA ARG A 152 2.24 -1.96 7.36
C ARG A 152 2.90 -0.66 6.95
N THR A 153 4.20 -0.54 7.23
CA THR A 153 5.02 0.57 6.73
C THR A 153 6.22 -0.02 5.99
N ALA A 154 6.54 0.54 4.83
CA ALA A 154 7.73 0.22 4.05
C ALA A 154 8.39 1.52 3.56
N VAL A 155 9.69 1.60 3.75
CA VAL A 155 10.56 2.66 3.19
C VAL A 155 11.39 2.04 2.09
N PHE A 156 11.44 2.71 0.96
CA PHE A 156 12.26 2.39 -0.22
C PHE A 156 13.35 3.45 -0.35
N PRO A 157 14.53 3.24 0.27
CA PRO A 157 15.53 4.31 0.41
C PRO A 157 16.09 4.82 -0.91
N ALA A 158 16.21 3.94 -1.92
CA ALA A 158 16.72 4.31 -3.23
C ALA A 158 15.73 5.20 -4.03
N GLN A 159 14.44 5.14 -3.69
CA GLN A 159 13.37 5.92 -4.30
C GLN A 159 12.96 7.13 -3.47
N ASP A 160 13.59 7.34 -2.31
CA ASP A 160 13.18 8.37 -1.32
C ASP A 160 11.67 8.32 -1.02
N LEU A 161 11.16 7.12 -0.84
CA LEU A 161 9.72 6.85 -0.70
C LEU A 161 9.42 6.09 0.58
N ALA A 162 8.40 6.52 1.31
CA ALA A 162 7.80 5.76 2.42
C ALA A 162 6.31 5.60 2.20
N ILE A 163 5.81 4.39 2.39
CA ILE A 163 4.40 4.04 2.31
C ILE A 163 3.97 3.45 3.65
N SER A 164 2.92 3.99 4.23
CA SER A 164 2.31 3.45 5.45
C SER A 164 0.82 3.29 5.28
N VAL A 165 0.31 2.11 5.64
CA VAL A 165 -1.11 1.78 5.60
C VAL A 165 -1.53 1.22 6.95
N LEU A 166 -2.58 1.78 7.51
CA LEU A 166 -3.25 1.31 8.70
C LEU A 166 -4.68 0.91 8.33
N THR A 167 -5.12 -0.22 8.84
CA THR A 167 -6.49 -0.69 8.69
C THR A 167 -7.09 -0.99 10.05
N ASN A 168 -8.35 -0.67 10.25
CA ASN A 168 -9.07 -0.91 11.49
C ASN A 168 -9.91 -2.21 11.45
N ALA A 169 -9.36 -3.24 10.79
CA ALA A 169 -9.90 -4.59 10.79
C ALA A 169 -8.75 -5.61 10.80
N ILE A 170 -8.93 -6.71 11.54
CA ILE A 170 -7.87 -7.73 11.71
C ILE A 170 -7.59 -8.52 10.43
N ASP A 171 -8.45 -8.46 9.45
CA ASP A 171 -8.29 -9.00 8.09
C ASP A 171 -8.11 -7.88 7.05
N GLY A 172 -7.79 -6.66 7.50
CA GLY A 172 -7.49 -5.54 6.62
C GLY A 172 -6.23 -5.82 5.77
N PRO A 173 -6.25 -5.56 4.46
CA PRO A 173 -5.15 -5.94 3.57
C PRO A 173 -4.00 -4.91 3.56
N ALA A 174 -3.52 -4.47 4.74
CA ALA A 174 -2.48 -3.43 4.86
C ALA A 174 -1.20 -3.79 4.07
N GLN A 175 -0.76 -5.05 4.14
CA GLN A 175 0.38 -5.54 3.36
C GLN A 175 0.12 -5.43 1.85
N ALA A 176 -1.02 -5.96 1.39
CA ALA A 176 -1.36 -5.96 -0.04
C ALA A 176 -1.49 -4.54 -0.61
N PHE A 177 -1.97 -3.58 0.20
CA PHE A 177 -2.04 -2.18 -0.20
C PHE A 177 -0.65 -1.56 -0.33
N VAL A 178 0.26 -1.77 0.63
CA VAL A 178 1.63 -1.24 0.54
C VAL A 178 2.35 -1.84 -0.68
N ASP A 179 2.27 -3.16 -0.85
CA ASP A 179 2.91 -3.85 -1.98
C ASP A 179 2.30 -3.40 -3.31
N GLY A 180 0.95 -3.29 -3.37
CA GLY A 180 0.23 -2.83 -4.55
C GLY A 180 0.58 -1.41 -4.97
N ILE A 181 0.62 -0.47 -4.02
CA ILE A 181 1.05 0.91 -4.26
C ILE A 181 2.49 0.93 -4.77
N GLY A 182 3.39 0.16 -4.14
CA GLY A 182 4.78 0.04 -4.58
C GLY A 182 4.90 -0.46 -6.03
N HIS A 183 4.14 -1.48 -6.42
CA HIS A 183 4.11 -1.98 -7.81
C HIS A 183 3.60 -0.94 -8.81
N ILE A 184 2.55 -0.19 -8.46
CA ILE A 184 2.01 0.89 -9.29
C ILE A 184 3.06 1.99 -9.47
N LEU A 185 3.63 2.49 -8.38
CA LEU A 185 4.65 3.54 -8.42
C LEU A 185 5.87 3.12 -9.24
N LYS A 186 6.28 1.86 -9.12
CA LYS A 186 7.36 1.30 -9.94
C LYS A 186 7.05 1.29 -11.44
N ALA A 187 5.81 1.04 -11.83
CA ALA A 187 5.40 1.13 -13.23
C ALA A 187 5.54 2.57 -13.75
N PHE A 188 5.16 3.56 -12.93
CA PHE A 188 5.32 4.98 -13.26
C PHE A 188 6.77 5.46 -13.21
N GLU A 189 7.61 4.95 -12.30
CA GLU A 189 9.05 5.26 -12.30
C GLU A 189 9.70 4.84 -13.64
N LYS A 190 9.34 3.66 -14.13
CA LYS A 190 9.86 3.12 -15.38
C LYS A 190 9.30 3.83 -16.63
N GLY A 191 8.00 4.13 -16.63
CA GLY A 191 7.30 4.67 -17.80
C GLY A 191 7.18 6.19 -17.84
N GLY A 192 7.27 6.86 -16.69
CA GLY A 192 7.05 8.30 -16.52
C GLY A 192 5.57 8.69 -16.41
N ALA A 193 5.34 9.97 -16.18
CA ALA A 193 3.99 10.53 -16.20
C ALA A 193 3.38 10.41 -17.60
N PRO A 194 2.04 10.20 -17.72
CA PRO A 194 1.39 10.11 -19.02
C PRO A 194 1.50 11.43 -19.79
N ASN A 195 1.78 11.33 -21.07
CA ASN A 195 1.69 12.49 -21.96
C ASN A 195 0.21 12.80 -22.30
N GLU A 196 -0.04 13.96 -22.90
CA GLU A 196 -1.40 14.41 -23.22
C GLU A 196 -2.15 13.45 -24.15
N GLU A 197 -1.45 12.81 -25.09
CA GLU A 197 -2.06 11.91 -26.09
C GLU A 197 -2.65 10.65 -25.47
N VAL A 198 -2.04 10.14 -24.38
CA VAL A 198 -2.48 8.91 -23.72
C VAL A 198 -3.34 9.17 -22.48
N ALA A 199 -3.25 10.35 -21.87
CA ALA A 199 -3.93 10.67 -20.61
C ALA A 199 -5.45 10.46 -20.70
N ASP A 200 -6.07 10.79 -21.80
CA ASP A 200 -7.51 10.66 -22.07
C ASP A 200 -7.99 9.20 -22.26
N TRP A 201 -7.05 8.23 -22.26
CA TRP A 201 -7.41 6.80 -22.28
C TRP A 201 -7.68 6.23 -20.89
N ALA A 202 -7.44 6.98 -19.83
CA ALA A 202 -7.61 6.51 -18.47
C ALA A 202 -9.07 6.15 -18.18
N GLY A 203 -9.28 5.01 -17.52
CA GLY A 203 -10.62 4.63 -17.09
C GLY A 203 -10.76 3.15 -16.72
N ARG A 204 -11.89 2.83 -16.11
CA ARG A 204 -12.31 1.45 -15.84
C ARG A 204 -13.46 1.09 -16.74
N TRP A 205 -13.30 -0.03 -17.43
CA TRP A 205 -14.20 -0.52 -18.47
C TRP A 205 -14.58 -1.98 -18.18
N TRP A 206 -15.75 -2.39 -18.65
CA TRP A 206 -16.32 -3.69 -18.29
C TRP A 206 -16.64 -4.54 -19.53
N THR A 207 -16.43 -5.85 -19.37
CA THR A 207 -16.88 -6.92 -20.27
C THR A 207 -17.58 -8.00 -19.44
N LEU A 208 -18.15 -9.01 -20.09
CA LEU A 208 -18.66 -10.23 -19.41
C LEU A 208 -17.55 -10.99 -18.66
N TRP A 209 -16.29 -10.77 -19.01
CA TRP A 209 -15.13 -11.41 -18.36
C TRP A 209 -14.61 -10.64 -17.15
N GLY A 210 -15.15 -9.48 -16.90
CA GLY A 210 -14.79 -8.61 -15.78
C GLY A 210 -14.34 -7.22 -16.19
N ALA A 211 -13.80 -6.49 -15.21
CA ALA A 211 -13.30 -5.13 -15.41
C ALA A 211 -11.88 -5.13 -15.98
N VAL A 212 -11.59 -4.10 -16.78
CA VAL A 212 -10.25 -3.76 -17.27
C VAL A 212 -9.97 -2.31 -16.96
N ASP A 213 -8.87 -2.04 -16.26
CA ASP A 213 -8.37 -0.69 -16.05
C ASP A 213 -7.43 -0.33 -17.19
N LEU A 214 -7.67 0.81 -17.84
CA LEU A 214 -6.74 1.45 -18.75
C LEU A 214 -5.95 2.49 -17.96
N VAL A 215 -4.64 2.26 -17.84
CA VAL A 215 -3.73 3.06 -17.03
C VAL A 215 -2.68 3.70 -17.95
N PRO A 216 -2.81 4.98 -18.26
CA PRO A 216 -1.79 5.71 -19.01
C PRO A 216 -0.48 5.83 -18.21
N VAL A 217 0.64 5.46 -18.85
CA VAL A 217 1.99 5.54 -18.27
C VAL A 217 2.97 5.95 -19.36
N GLY A 218 3.62 7.10 -19.20
CA GLY A 218 4.52 7.64 -20.22
C GLY A 218 3.80 7.89 -21.54
N ASN A 219 4.20 7.20 -22.59
CA ASN A 219 3.60 7.27 -23.93
C ASN A 219 2.74 6.04 -24.30
N LYS A 220 2.35 5.24 -23.31
CA LYS A 220 1.58 4.01 -23.49
C LYS A 220 0.37 3.97 -22.58
N VAL A 221 -0.57 3.11 -22.91
CA VAL A 221 -1.68 2.74 -22.06
C VAL A 221 -1.51 1.28 -21.66
N LEU A 222 -1.54 1.01 -20.35
CA LEU A 222 -1.52 -0.34 -19.80
C LEU A 222 -2.97 -0.78 -19.59
N ALA A 223 -3.36 -1.91 -20.17
CA ALA A 223 -4.65 -2.53 -19.90
C ALA A 223 -4.46 -3.70 -18.95
N SER A 224 -5.12 -3.66 -17.79
CA SER A 224 -4.94 -4.63 -16.70
C SER A 224 -6.24 -4.94 -15.98
N PRO A 225 -6.54 -6.21 -15.71
CA PRO A 225 -7.61 -6.55 -14.77
C PRO A 225 -7.30 -6.01 -13.37
N PRO A 226 -8.24 -5.28 -12.71
CA PRO A 226 -8.00 -4.71 -11.37
C PRO A 226 -7.87 -5.76 -10.26
N VAL A 227 -8.25 -7.01 -10.53
CA VAL A 227 -8.18 -8.13 -9.58
C VAL A 227 -6.79 -8.74 -9.46
N LEU A 228 -5.83 -8.34 -10.30
CA LEU A 228 -4.48 -8.88 -10.25
C LEU A 228 -3.74 -8.46 -8.98
N ASN A 229 -3.06 -9.42 -8.39
CA ASN A 229 -2.16 -9.19 -7.28
C ASN A 229 -0.81 -9.89 -7.57
N PRO A 230 0.29 -9.16 -7.76
CA PRO A 230 0.39 -7.69 -7.64
C PRO A 230 -0.27 -6.93 -8.83
N PRO A 231 -0.72 -5.67 -8.59
CA PRO A 231 -1.28 -4.82 -9.64
C PRO A 231 -0.29 -4.62 -10.79
N LEU A 232 -0.81 -4.51 -12.01
CA LEU A 232 -0.02 -4.28 -13.22
C LEU A 232 1.06 -5.35 -13.50
N SER A 233 0.90 -6.56 -12.94
CA SER A 233 1.85 -7.65 -13.15
C SER A 233 1.74 -8.29 -14.54
N GLU A 234 0.52 -8.40 -15.05
CA GLU A 234 0.21 -8.96 -16.37
C GLU A 234 -0.61 -7.95 -17.18
N VAL A 235 0.08 -7.03 -17.84
CA VAL A 235 -0.53 -5.95 -18.60
C VAL A 235 -0.43 -6.18 -20.10
N SER A 236 -1.49 -5.84 -20.82
CA SER A 236 -1.38 -5.52 -22.23
C SER A 236 -0.91 -4.08 -22.40
N GLU A 237 0.00 -3.83 -23.34
CA GLU A 237 0.48 -2.50 -23.66
C GLU A 237 -0.14 -2.02 -24.98
N ILE A 238 -0.71 -0.84 -24.95
CA ILE A 238 -1.28 -0.17 -26.10
C ILE A 238 -0.41 1.03 -26.45
N THR A 239 0.08 1.09 -27.68
CA THR A 239 0.71 2.29 -28.24
C THR A 239 -0.38 3.08 -28.95
N VAL A 240 -0.62 4.31 -28.50
CA VAL A 240 -1.60 5.22 -29.12
C VAL A 240 -1.05 5.70 -30.46
N THR A 241 -1.85 5.62 -31.53
CA THR A 241 -1.48 5.98 -32.88
C THR A 241 -2.32 7.15 -33.45
N GLY A 242 -3.33 7.55 -32.68
CA GLY A 242 -4.21 8.67 -33.02
C GLY A 242 -5.19 8.95 -31.90
N LEU A 243 -6.01 9.99 -32.03
CA LEU A 243 -6.94 10.43 -30.98
C LEU A 243 -7.74 9.26 -30.39
N ASP A 244 -8.34 8.44 -31.22
CA ASP A 244 -9.19 7.32 -30.81
C ASP A 244 -8.68 5.96 -31.35
N ALA A 245 -7.39 5.88 -31.67
CA ALA A 245 -6.77 4.70 -32.27
C ALA A 245 -5.47 4.32 -31.58
N GLY A 246 -5.22 3.03 -31.46
CA GLY A 246 -4.00 2.46 -30.90
C GLY A 246 -3.73 1.06 -31.45
N LEU A 247 -2.55 0.54 -31.13
CA LEU A 247 -2.11 -0.81 -31.44
C LEU A 247 -1.72 -1.51 -30.15
N ILE A 248 -2.22 -2.71 -29.92
CA ILE A 248 -1.80 -3.57 -28.82
C ILE A 248 -0.41 -4.11 -29.18
N THR A 249 0.63 -3.60 -28.52
CA THR A 249 2.02 -3.96 -28.82
C THR A 249 2.55 -5.11 -27.96
N ARG A 250 1.89 -5.37 -26.84
CA ARG A 250 2.18 -6.49 -25.95
C ARG A 250 0.88 -7.00 -25.33
N ALA A 251 0.70 -8.31 -25.26
CA ALA A 251 -0.39 -8.92 -24.52
C ALA A 251 0.10 -10.21 -23.86
N PRO A 252 -0.02 -10.37 -22.54
CA PRO A 252 0.10 -11.67 -21.87
C PRO A 252 -1.17 -12.49 -22.11
N GLY A 253 -1.05 -13.77 -22.38
CA GLY A 253 -2.19 -14.67 -22.52
C GLY A 253 -2.73 -14.82 -23.95
N PHE A 254 -4.03 -14.69 -24.12
CA PHE A 254 -4.73 -14.90 -25.42
C PHE A 254 -4.37 -13.82 -26.45
N ASN A 255 -3.29 -13.99 -27.13
CA ASN A 255 -2.76 -13.30 -28.32
C ASN A 255 -3.58 -12.15 -28.90
N GLN A 256 -3.46 -10.99 -28.31
CA GLN A 256 -4.01 -9.75 -28.87
C GLN A 256 -2.90 -8.81 -29.39
N ALA A 257 -1.63 -9.19 -29.25
CA ALA A 257 -0.52 -8.40 -29.77
C ALA A 257 -0.62 -8.31 -31.31
N GLY A 258 -0.52 -7.09 -31.83
CA GLY A 258 -0.76 -6.80 -33.25
C GLY A 258 -2.20 -6.40 -33.59
N GLU A 259 -3.14 -6.53 -32.67
CA GLU A 259 -4.53 -6.13 -32.85
C GLU A 259 -4.73 -4.63 -32.55
N ALA A 260 -5.78 -4.07 -33.18
CA ALA A 260 -6.14 -2.67 -32.98
C ALA A 260 -6.77 -2.45 -31.59
N ALA A 261 -6.48 -1.28 -31.03
CA ALA A 261 -7.24 -0.69 -29.93
C ALA A 261 -7.96 0.56 -30.46
N SER A 262 -9.23 0.75 -30.09
CA SER A 262 -9.97 1.95 -30.52
C SER A 262 -10.97 2.41 -29.45
N ARG A 263 -11.31 3.70 -29.52
CA ARG A 263 -12.37 4.33 -28.74
C ARG A 263 -13.50 4.74 -29.64
N VAL A 264 -14.72 4.59 -29.17
CA VAL A 264 -15.92 5.06 -29.88
C VAL A 264 -16.54 6.15 -29.00
N ARG A 265 -16.81 7.29 -29.62
CA ARG A 265 -17.45 8.44 -28.96
C ARG A 265 -18.94 8.49 -29.25
N ASP A 266 -19.70 8.96 -28.27
CA ASP A 266 -21.12 9.29 -28.46
C ASP A 266 -21.33 10.63 -29.15
N ALA A 267 -22.60 11.07 -29.23
CA ALA A 267 -22.99 12.32 -29.88
C ALA A 267 -22.48 13.57 -29.12
N GLU A 268 -22.22 13.44 -27.84
CA GLU A 268 -21.71 14.47 -26.94
C GLU A 268 -20.16 14.54 -26.98
N GLY A 269 -19.50 13.58 -27.64
CA GLY A 269 -18.05 13.46 -27.75
C GLY A 269 -17.37 12.70 -26.59
N GLU A 270 -18.16 12.15 -25.66
CA GLU A 270 -17.66 11.33 -24.57
C GLU A 270 -17.33 9.90 -25.05
N ILE A 271 -16.43 9.22 -24.38
CA ILE A 271 -16.05 7.85 -24.74
C ILE A 271 -17.12 6.88 -24.26
N ALA A 272 -17.87 6.31 -25.20
CA ALA A 272 -18.94 5.33 -24.92
C ALA A 272 -18.41 3.90 -24.89
N GLU A 273 -17.43 3.56 -25.73
CA GLU A 273 -16.90 2.20 -25.87
C GLU A 273 -15.39 2.22 -26.09
N ILE A 274 -14.75 1.15 -25.61
CA ILE A 274 -13.37 0.79 -25.94
C ILE A 274 -13.40 -0.57 -26.66
N TRP A 275 -12.61 -0.71 -27.70
CA TRP A 275 -12.39 -1.99 -28.36
C TRP A 275 -10.93 -2.39 -28.27
N LEU A 276 -10.66 -3.59 -27.75
CA LEU A 276 -9.32 -4.17 -27.65
C LEU A 276 -9.31 -5.51 -28.38
N GLY A 277 -8.73 -5.55 -29.57
CA GLY A 277 -8.61 -6.77 -30.37
C GLY A 277 -9.95 -7.46 -30.62
N GLY A 278 -11.00 -6.73 -30.92
CA GLY A 278 -12.35 -7.26 -31.15
C GLY A 278 -13.20 -7.48 -29.89
N VAL A 279 -12.64 -7.21 -28.69
CA VAL A 279 -13.39 -7.24 -27.42
C VAL A 279 -13.94 -5.85 -27.11
N ARG A 280 -15.26 -5.77 -26.99
CA ARG A 280 -15.97 -4.55 -26.62
C ARG A 280 -15.97 -4.37 -25.10
N LEU A 281 -15.62 -3.17 -24.65
CA LEU A 281 -15.67 -2.74 -23.27
C LEU A 281 -16.55 -1.49 -23.16
N ILE A 282 -17.36 -1.41 -22.12
CA ILE A 282 -18.29 -0.28 -21.85
C ILE A 282 -18.17 0.16 -20.40
N GLY A 283 -18.68 1.35 -20.10
CA GLY A 283 -18.72 1.86 -18.74
C GLY A 283 -19.59 1.00 -17.82
N GLU A 284 -19.33 1.08 -16.51
CA GLU A 284 -19.97 0.23 -15.50
C GLU A 284 -21.50 0.28 -15.54
N PHE A 285 -22.10 1.47 -15.63
CA PHE A 285 -23.55 1.63 -15.68
C PHE A 285 -24.15 1.01 -16.94
N ALA A 286 -23.58 1.30 -18.11
CA ALA A 286 -24.02 0.72 -19.37
C ALA A 286 -23.92 -0.80 -19.36
N PHE A 287 -22.83 -1.33 -18.78
CA PHE A 287 -22.65 -2.78 -18.59
C PHE A 287 -23.72 -3.36 -17.67
N ALA A 288 -24.01 -2.72 -16.55
CA ALA A 288 -25.01 -3.21 -15.59
C ALA A 288 -26.42 -3.25 -16.23
N GLU A 289 -26.81 -2.23 -16.98
CA GLU A 289 -28.06 -2.19 -17.71
C GLU A 289 -28.15 -3.27 -18.80
N GLU A 290 -27.09 -3.42 -19.60
CA GLU A 290 -27.05 -4.44 -20.64
C GLU A 290 -27.11 -5.85 -20.06
N ALA A 291 -26.36 -6.09 -18.97
CA ALA A 291 -26.38 -7.38 -18.27
C ALA A 291 -27.75 -7.68 -17.64
N ALA A 292 -28.38 -6.71 -17.01
CA ALA A 292 -29.72 -6.86 -16.45
C ALA A 292 -30.76 -7.14 -17.55
N SER A 293 -30.66 -6.45 -18.69
CA SER A 293 -31.56 -6.69 -19.83
C SER A 293 -31.42 -8.08 -20.45
N ARG A 294 -30.20 -8.63 -20.46
CA ARG A 294 -29.93 -9.95 -21.10
C ARG A 294 -30.10 -11.13 -20.15
N TYR A 295 -29.80 -10.96 -18.88
CA TYR A 295 -29.67 -12.04 -17.91
C TYR A 295 -30.50 -11.84 -16.63
N GLY A 296 -31.10 -10.65 -16.45
CA GLY A 296 -32.00 -10.36 -15.34
C GLY A 296 -33.36 -10.96 -15.61
N GLY A 297 -33.59 -12.19 -15.09
CA GLY A 297 -34.87 -12.87 -15.09
C GLY A 297 -35.68 -12.54 -13.84
#